data_ac9b5afb5e76b5948edc66cfad01eed1
#
_entry.id   ac9b5afb5e76b5948edc66cfad01eed1
#
_cell.length_a   1.000
_cell.length_b   1.000
_cell.length_c   1.000
_cell.angle_alpha   90.00
_cell.angle_beta   90.00
_cell.angle_gamma   90.00
#
_symmetry.space_group_name_H-M   'P 1'
#
loop_
_entity.id
_entity.type
_entity.pdbx_description
1 polymer ?
#
loop_
_entity_poly.entity_id
_entity_poly.type
_entity_poly.pdbx_seq_one_letter_code
_entity_poly.pdbx_strand_id
1 'polypeptide(L)'
;MYFSKIFVPTSRDNPSEAELVSHKLMVRSGMIKRTAAGIYNWLPIGLKILKKIEAIVRKNLDETGAQEILMPMVQPSDLWKESERFNEYGKELLVFSDRSNREFVLGPTHEELSLIHI
;
A
#
# COMPACT_ATOMS: atom_id res chain seq x y z
N MET A 1 -4.24 26.48 6.90
CA MET A 1 -4.82 25.53 7.90
C MET A 1 -4.18 25.85 9.23
N TYR A 2 -4.99 26.06 10.27
CA TYR A 2 -4.45 26.35 11.63
C TYR A 2 -3.99 25.05 12.29
N PHE A 3 -2.82 25.09 12.92
CA PHE A 3 -2.24 23.93 13.62
C PHE A 3 -3.16 23.40 14.73
N SER A 4 -3.91 24.31 15.39
CA SER A 4 -4.90 23.99 16.41
C SER A 4 -6.12 23.20 15.92
N LYS A 5 -6.32 23.11 14.60
CA LYS A 5 -7.44 22.40 13.97
C LYS A 5 -7.03 21.09 13.28
N ILE A 6 -5.76 20.69 13.39
CA ILE A 6 -5.26 19.46 12.79
C ILE A 6 -4.75 18.51 13.86
N PHE A 7 -5.06 17.22 13.74
CA PHE A 7 -4.52 16.20 14.62
C PHE A 7 -3.07 15.88 14.22
N VAL A 8 -2.11 16.28 15.06
CA VAL A 8 -0.67 16.07 14.85
C VAL A 8 -0.03 15.62 16.17
N PRO A 9 -0.08 14.34 16.49
CA PRO A 9 0.53 13.80 17.70
C PRO A 9 2.04 13.65 17.50
N THR A 10 2.81 14.70 17.80
CA THR A 10 4.28 14.65 17.75
C THR A 10 4.84 13.98 18.99
N SER A 11 5.99 13.30 18.85
CA SER A 11 6.75 12.72 19.95
C SER A 11 8.21 13.18 19.92
N ARG A 12 8.81 13.30 21.12
CA ARG A 12 10.25 13.56 21.28
C ARG A 12 11.06 12.27 21.24
N ASP A 13 10.44 11.15 21.65
CA ASP A 13 11.12 9.88 21.76
C ASP A 13 11.29 9.22 20.41
N ASN A 14 12.41 8.54 20.22
CA ASN A 14 12.63 7.71 19.05
C ASN A 14 11.87 6.38 19.23
N PRO A 15 11.11 5.94 18.23
CA PRO A 15 10.50 4.61 18.26
C PRO A 15 11.61 3.56 18.29
N SER A 16 11.52 2.63 19.24
CA SER A 16 12.54 1.59 19.47
C SER A 16 12.76 0.65 18.28
N GLU A 17 11.72 0.48 17.47
CA GLU A 17 11.68 -0.40 16.31
C GLU A 17 12.04 0.27 14.97
N ALA A 18 12.24 1.60 14.95
CA ALA A 18 12.58 2.31 13.74
C ALA A 18 14.11 2.39 13.59
N GLU A 19 14.66 1.68 12.62
CA GLU A 19 16.09 1.75 12.29
C GLU A 19 16.40 2.92 11.37
N LEU A 20 15.61 3.09 10.31
CA LEU A 20 15.80 4.13 9.31
C LEU A 20 15.46 5.54 9.86
N VAL A 21 16.28 6.51 9.52
CA VAL A 21 16.07 7.93 9.92
C VAL A 21 14.73 8.46 9.42
N SER A 22 14.36 8.16 8.18
CA SER A 22 13.06 8.54 7.59
C SER A 22 11.88 7.99 8.39
N HIS A 23 11.93 6.73 8.79
CA HIS A 23 10.89 6.10 9.60
C HIS A 23 10.79 6.78 10.98
N LYS A 24 11.93 7.02 11.65
CA LYS A 24 11.96 7.75 12.94
C LYS A 24 11.31 9.13 12.83
N LEU A 25 11.66 9.88 11.78
CA LEU A 25 11.10 11.21 11.55
C LEU A 25 9.61 11.18 11.24
N MET A 26 9.13 10.24 10.42
CA MET A 26 7.71 10.10 10.11
C MET A 26 6.86 9.79 11.34
N VAL A 27 7.32 8.90 12.22
CA VAL A 27 6.63 8.58 13.47
C VAL A 27 6.66 9.77 14.42
N ARG A 28 7.81 10.38 14.64
CA ARG A 28 7.99 11.52 15.55
C ARG A 28 7.21 12.77 15.14
N SER A 29 7.12 13.03 13.85
CA SER A 29 6.37 14.17 13.31
C SER A 29 4.85 13.95 13.28
N GLY A 30 4.37 12.78 13.67
CA GLY A 30 2.95 12.45 13.64
C GLY A 30 2.40 12.29 12.21
N MET A 31 3.23 11.86 11.26
CA MET A 31 2.78 11.52 9.91
C MET A 31 2.15 10.13 9.85
N ILE A 32 2.70 9.19 10.59
CA ILE A 32 2.23 7.80 10.68
C ILE A 32 2.15 7.36 12.15
N LYS A 33 1.26 6.40 12.40
CA LYS A 33 1.13 5.73 13.71
C LYS A 33 1.06 4.23 13.50
N ARG A 34 1.91 3.49 14.20
CA ARG A 34 1.95 2.03 14.14
C ARG A 34 0.67 1.44 14.76
N THR A 35 0.11 0.44 14.08
CA THR A 35 -0.99 -0.41 14.55
C THR A 35 -0.46 -1.78 14.96
N ALA A 36 0.37 -2.37 14.10
CA ALA A 36 1.06 -3.63 14.35
C ALA A 36 2.42 -3.63 13.63
N ALA A 37 3.21 -4.68 13.77
CA ALA A 37 4.47 -4.82 13.04
C ALA A 37 4.23 -4.72 11.52
N GLY A 38 4.88 -3.77 10.86
CA GLY A 38 4.72 -3.51 9.43
C GLY A 38 3.40 -2.82 9.02
N ILE A 39 2.48 -2.56 9.96
CA ILE A 39 1.16 -1.98 9.67
C ILE A 39 1.04 -0.60 10.32
N TYR A 40 0.79 0.42 9.51
CA TYR A 40 0.75 1.82 9.93
C TYR A 40 -0.53 2.53 9.46
N ASN A 41 -1.03 3.41 10.31
CA ASN A 41 -2.05 4.39 9.94
C ASN A 41 -1.37 5.66 9.41
N TRP A 42 -1.81 6.15 8.28
CA TRP A 42 -1.44 7.47 7.81
C TRP A 42 -2.27 8.53 8.52
N LEU A 43 -1.60 9.42 9.25
CA LEU A 43 -2.24 10.53 9.94
C LEU A 43 -2.42 11.73 9.00
N PRO A 44 -3.21 12.75 9.37
CA PRO A 44 -3.62 13.82 8.43
C PRO A 44 -2.48 14.49 7.67
N ILE A 45 -1.36 14.77 8.30
CA ILE A 45 -0.19 15.38 7.63
C ILE A 45 0.47 14.39 6.68
N GLY A 46 0.72 13.15 7.14
CA GLY A 46 1.30 12.11 6.31
C GLY A 46 0.46 11.81 5.07
N LEU A 47 -0.86 11.68 5.25
CA LEU A 47 -1.79 11.45 4.15
C LEU A 47 -1.79 12.60 3.12
N LYS A 48 -1.66 13.86 3.57
CA LYS A 48 -1.55 15.01 2.65
C LYS A 48 -0.27 14.96 1.82
N ILE A 49 0.84 14.56 2.43
CA ILE A 49 2.11 14.42 1.72
C ILE A 49 2.02 13.27 0.71
N LEU A 50 1.47 12.13 1.11
CA LEU A 50 1.25 10.99 0.22
C LEU A 50 0.43 11.39 -1.00
N LYS A 51 -0.72 12.05 -0.79
CA LYS A 51 -1.58 12.54 -1.89
C LYS A 51 -0.89 13.55 -2.82
N LYS A 52 0.04 14.37 -2.31
CA LYS A 52 0.85 15.25 -3.16
C LYS A 52 1.80 14.47 -4.05
N ILE A 53 2.44 13.43 -3.51
CA ILE A 53 3.33 12.56 -4.28
C ILE A 53 2.52 11.82 -5.35
N GLU A 54 1.37 11.25 -5.00
CA GLU A 54 0.46 10.62 -5.96
C GLU A 54 0.05 11.57 -7.09
N ALA A 55 -0.30 12.82 -6.76
CA ALA A 55 -0.67 13.82 -7.76
C ALA A 55 0.48 14.16 -8.72
N ILE A 56 1.73 14.23 -8.22
CA ILE A 56 2.91 14.47 -9.05
C ILE A 56 3.16 13.28 -9.99
N VAL A 57 3.10 12.05 -9.47
CA VAL A 57 3.27 10.83 -10.26
C VAL A 57 2.19 10.75 -11.34
N ARG A 58 0.91 10.92 -10.95
CA ARG A 58 -0.23 10.89 -11.88
C ARG A 58 -0.06 11.91 -13.01
N LYS A 59 0.23 13.16 -12.68
CA LYS A 59 0.45 14.21 -13.66
C LYS A 59 1.54 13.84 -14.69
N ASN A 60 2.68 13.33 -14.22
CA ASN A 60 3.78 12.97 -15.11
C ASN A 60 3.44 11.76 -15.99
N LEU A 61 2.68 10.79 -15.49
CA LEU A 61 2.23 9.65 -16.29
C LEU A 61 1.16 10.04 -17.31
N ASP A 62 0.20 10.89 -16.93
CA ASP A 62 -0.83 11.42 -17.84
C ASP A 62 -0.19 12.15 -19.02
N GLU A 63 0.87 12.93 -18.79
CA GLU A 63 1.62 13.63 -19.83
C GLU A 63 2.29 12.69 -20.84
N THR A 64 2.55 11.42 -20.47
CA THR A 64 3.06 10.40 -21.39
C THR A 64 1.96 9.70 -22.20
N GLY A 65 0.70 9.98 -21.92
CA GLY A 65 -0.46 9.32 -22.53
C GLY A 65 -0.84 7.99 -21.85
N ALA A 66 -0.25 7.68 -20.69
CA ALA A 66 -0.67 6.54 -19.88
C ALA A 66 -2.09 6.72 -19.35
N GLN A 67 -2.84 5.62 -19.24
CA GLN A 67 -4.20 5.64 -18.70
C GLN A 67 -4.23 4.97 -17.33
N GLU A 68 -4.76 5.68 -16.33
CA GLU A 68 -4.89 5.15 -14.97
C GLU A 68 -6.09 4.20 -14.89
N ILE A 69 -5.87 3.02 -14.33
CA ILE A 69 -6.92 2.05 -13.99
C ILE A 69 -6.83 1.67 -12.52
N LEU A 70 -7.94 1.30 -11.92
CA LEU A 70 -7.99 0.76 -10.56
C LEU A 70 -8.37 -0.71 -10.60
N MET A 71 -7.41 -1.56 -10.30
CA MET A 71 -7.61 -3.01 -10.25
C MET A 71 -7.85 -3.49 -8.80
N PRO A 72 -8.63 -4.56 -8.60
CA PRO A 72 -8.91 -5.10 -7.28
C PRO A 72 -7.66 -5.71 -6.65
N MET A 73 -7.50 -5.51 -5.33
CA MET A 73 -6.43 -6.11 -4.55
C MET A 73 -6.64 -7.63 -4.35
N VAL A 74 -7.91 -8.05 -4.22
CA VAL A 74 -8.29 -9.46 -4.13
C VAL A 74 -8.43 -10.02 -5.53
N GLN A 75 -7.67 -11.06 -5.83
CA GLN A 75 -7.55 -11.65 -7.15
C GLN A 75 -7.90 -13.14 -7.11
N PRO A 76 -8.53 -13.71 -8.16
CA PRO A 76 -8.71 -15.16 -8.28
C PRO A 76 -7.37 -15.89 -8.29
N SER A 77 -7.25 -16.97 -7.51
CA SER A 77 -6.00 -17.75 -7.46
C SER A 77 -5.64 -18.42 -8.78
N ASP A 78 -6.64 -18.67 -9.63
CA ASP A 78 -6.44 -19.36 -10.91
C ASP A 78 -5.52 -18.60 -11.85
N LEU A 79 -5.57 -17.26 -11.85
CA LEU A 79 -4.67 -16.40 -12.63
C LEU A 79 -3.21 -16.60 -12.22
N TRP A 80 -2.98 -16.74 -10.92
CA TRP A 80 -1.65 -16.94 -10.34
C TRP A 80 -1.13 -18.36 -10.59
N LYS A 81 -2.03 -19.36 -10.70
CA LYS A 81 -1.69 -20.72 -11.07
C LYS A 81 -1.33 -20.81 -12.56
N GLU A 82 -2.07 -20.10 -13.41
CA GLU A 82 -1.83 -20.04 -14.84
C GLU A 82 -0.46 -19.41 -15.17
N SER A 83 -0.06 -18.37 -14.44
CA SER A 83 1.25 -17.73 -14.57
C SER A 83 2.39 -18.52 -13.90
N GLU A 84 2.10 -19.64 -13.24
CA GLU A 84 3.01 -20.45 -12.40
C GLU A 84 3.55 -19.71 -11.15
N ARG A 85 3.29 -18.41 -10.99
CA ARG A 85 3.78 -17.58 -9.89
C ARG A 85 3.16 -17.94 -8.53
N PHE A 86 2.02 -18.64 -8.52
CA PHE A 86 1.40 -19.12 -7.27
C PHE A 86 2.36 -19.93 -6.41
N ASN A 87 3.11 -20.84 -7.03
CA ASN A 87 4.08 -21.68 -6.35
C ASN A 87 5.41 -20.96 -6.05
N GLU A 88 5.83 -20.05 -6.94
CA GLU A 88 7.06 -19.27 -6.78
C GLU A 88 7.00 -18.34 -5.57
N TYR A 89 5.88 -17.67 -5.35
CA TYR A 89 5.68 -16.82 -4.17
C TYR A 89 5.57 -17.62 -2.87
N GLY A 90 5.10 -18.86 -2.94
CA GLY A 90 5.03 -19.75 -1.80
C GLY A 90 4.30 -19.14 -0.60
N LYS A 91 4.94 -19.12 0.57
CA LYS A 91 4.34 -18.62 1.83
C LYS A 91 4.17 -17.10 1.89
N GLU A 92 4.78 -16.35 1.00
CA GLU A 92 4.66 -14.88 0.94
C GLU A 92 3.36 -14.44 0.28
N LEU A 93 2.75 -15.30 -0.53
CA LEU A 93 1.45 -15.06 -1.13
C LEU A 93 0.35 -15.31 -0.09
N LEU A 94 -0.40 -14.27 0.25
CA LEU A 94 -1.55 -14.43 1.16
C LEU A 94 -2.72 -15.04 0.39
N VAL A 95 -2.99 -16.31 0.69
CA VAL A 95 -4.07 -17.09 0.11
C VAL A 95 -5.21 -17.26 1.11
N PHE A 96 -6.46 -17.13 0.67
CA PHE A 96 -7.64 -17.33 1.50
C PHE A 96 -8.82 -17.84 0.66
N SER A 97 -9.83 -18.38 1.33
CA SER A 97 -11.06 -18.85 0.68
C SER A 97 -12.27 -18.05 1.16
N ASP A 98 -13.24 -17.85 0.28
CA ASP A 98 -14.53 -17.27 0.65
C ASP A 98 -15.49 -18.32 1.25
N ARG A 99 -16.71 -17.89 1.60
CA ARG A 99 -17.74 -18.77 2.15
C ARG A 99 -18.21 -19.86 1.19
N SER A 100 -17.94 -19.72 -0.10
CA SER A 100 -18.26 -20.69 -1.15
C SER A 100 -17.07 -21.56 -1.53
N ASN A 101 -16.01 -21.56 -0.72
CA ASN A 101 -14.75 -22.28 -0.96
C ASN A 101 -14.03 -21.88 -2.27
N ARG A 102 -14.28 -20.68 -2.77
CA ARG A 102 -13.49 -20.12 -3.88
C ARG A 102 -12.19 -19.56 -3.32
N GLU A 103 -11.08 -19.93 -3.94
CA GLU A 103 -9.76 -19.52 -3.53
C GLU A 103 -9.36 -18.19 -4.18
N PHE A 104 -8.86 -17.30 -3.34
CA PHE A 104 -8.36 -15.97 -3.72
C PHE A 104 -6.98 -15.72 -3.15
N VAL A 105 -6.29 -14.76 -3.74
CA VAL A 105 -5.03 -14.22 -3.24
C VAL A 105 -5.16 -12.73 -2.98
N LEU A 106 -4.41 -12.23 -2.01
CA LEU A 106 -4.16 -10.80 -1.88
C LEU A 106 -2.94 -10.49 -2.76
N GLY A 107 -3.19 -9.98 -3.97
CA GLY A 107 -2.15 -9.80 -4.97
C GLY A 107 -1.09 -8.78 -4.53
N PRO A 108 0.19 -9.17 -4.41
CA PRO A 108 1.28 -8.23 -4.16
C PRO A 108 1.54 -7.34 -5.38
N THR A 109 1.15 -7.77 -6.56
CA THR A 109 1.26 -7.09 -7.84
C THR A 109 0.02 -7.35 -8.71
N HIS A 110 -0.09 -6.70 -9.88
CA HIS A 110 -1.28 -6.77 -10.73
C HIS A 110 -1.00 -7.25 -12.15
N GLU A 111 0.17 -7.84 -12.41
CA GLU A 111 0.53 -8.33 -13.75
C GLU A 111 -0.46 -9.38 -14.24
N GLU A 112 -0.89 -10.30 -13.38
CA GLU A 112 -1.85 -11.36 -13.72
C GLU A 112 -3.19 -10.78 -14.18
N LEU A 113 -3.67 -9.72 -13.50
CA LEU A 113 -4.89 -9.04 -13.90
C LEU A 113 -4.72 -8.23 -15.18
N SER A 114 -3.56 -7.64 -15.41
CA SER A 114 -3.30 -6.82 -16.60
C SER A 114 -3.30 -7.66 -17.87
N LEU A 115 -2.83 -8.90 -17.82
CA LEU A 115 -2.80 -9.82 -18.94
C LEU A 115 -4.19 -10.20 -19.47
N ILE A 116 -5.22 -10.15 -18.63
CA ILE A 116 -6.61 -10.43 -19.05
C ILE A 116 -7.16 -9.30 -19.93
N HIS A 117 -6.68 -8.07 -19.73
CA HIS A 117 -7.19 -6.87 -20.40
C HIS A 117 -6.35 -6.44 -21.62
N ILE A 118 -5.21 -7.07 -21.82
CA ILE A 118 -4.33 -6.86 -22.95
C ILE A 118 -4.42 -8.02 -23.96
#